data_f5682a42e17f7d3ac73ff201e4b4d49b
#
_entry.id   f5682a42e17f7d3ac73ff201e4b4d49b
#
_cell.length_a   1.000
_cell.length_b   1.000
_cell.length_c   1.000
_cell.angle_alpha   90.00
_cell.angle_beta   90.00
_cell.angle_gamma   90.00
#
_symmetry.space_group_name_H-M   'P 1'
#
loop_
_entity.id
_entity.type
_entity.pdbx_description
1 polymer ?
#
loop_
_entity_poly.entity_id
_entity_poly.type
_entity_poly.pdbx_seq_one_letter_code
_entity_poly.pdbx_strand_id
1 'polypeptide(L)'
;MCLRVLRAGCFCLLLIICALSVLAQQSTYLGFDRNDYPGDANLSTLRQSFAYTGYWLNNPPGANSNSWAGKRATLKAAGFGFLVLFNGRLYKELKRSPEAFGQADGRAAVQAAKREGFPAKTIIFLDIEEGGRMLPEQKTYIYRWIDEVTDAGFRAGVYCSGIPAKEGKTTIVTADDIRATAEGREISYWVTNDVCPPSPGCSIATSPPNPARSGVAFADVWQYSQSPRRKDFARMCRNYNADGNCYPPGIDPASHLHVDVNTATSRDPSAAR
;
A
#
# COMPACT_ATOMS: atom_id res chain seq x y z
N MET A 1 75.74 -38.64 28.72
CA MET A 1 74.59 -39.19 28.03
C MET A 1 73.39 -38.20 28.29
N CYS A 2 73.22 -37.23 27.38
CA CYS A 2 72.27 -36.17 27.53
C CYS A 2 71.05 -36.38 26.59
N LEU A 3 69.88 -36.58 27.16
CA LEU A 3 68.63 -36.69 26.41
C LEU A 3 68.05 -35.27 26.16
N ARG A 4 67.92 -34.89 24.91
CA ARG A 4 67.23 -33.64 24.51
C ARG A 4 65.77 -33.97 24.26
N VAL A 5 64.90 -33.30 25.04
CA VAL A 5 63.48 -33.33 24.87
C VAL A 5 63.08 -32.21 23.88
N LEU A 6 62.55 -32.59 22.70
CA LEU A 6 61.92 -31.66 21.76
C LEU A 6 60.50 -31.29 22.26
N ARG A 7 60.25 -30.00 22.49
CA ARG A 7 58.89 -29.47 22.69
C ARG A 7 58.32 -29.06 21.32
N ALA A 8 57.33 -29.81 20.86
CA ALA A 8 56.50 -29.44 19.71
C ALA A 8 55.45 -28.44 20.19
N GLY A 9 55.54 -27.21 19.73
CA GLY A 9 54.53 -26.16 19.95
C GLY A 9 53.41 -26.32 18.93
N CYS A 10 52.21 -26.64 19.38
CA CYS A 10 51.00 -26.67 18.58
C CYS A 10 50.44 -25.25 18.43
N PHE A 11 50.60 -24.61 17.27
CA PHE A 11 49.99 -23.34 16.93
C PHE A 11 48.54 -23.60 16.45
N CYS A 12 47.57 -23.45 17.33
CA CYS A 12 46.15 -23.39 16.95
C CYS A 12 45.85 -22.02 16.32
N LEU A 13 45.77 -22.00 14.98
CA LEU A 13 45.24 -20.87 14.22
C LEU A 13 43.72 -20.84 14.40
N LEU A 14 43.21 -19.96 15.28
CA LEU A 14 41.80 -19.64 15.36
C LEU A 14 41.43 -18.76 14.14
N LEU A 15 40.85 -19.36 13.12
CA LEU A 15 40.14 -18.65 12.05
C LEU A 15 38.82 -18.11 12.60
N ILE A 16 38.79 -16.84 12.98
CA ILE A 16 37.56 -16.11 13.27
C ILE A 16 36.91 -15.80 11.92
N ILE A 17 35.94 -16.62 11.51
CA ILE A 17 35.06 -16.34 10.39
C ILE A 17 34.05 -15.30 10.87
N CYS A 18 34.34 -14.02 10.64
CA CYS A 18 33.33 -12.96 10.72
C CYS A 18 32.30 -13.20 9.61
N ALA A 19 31.21 -13.88 9.93
CA ALA A 19 30.03 -13.91 9.07
C ALA A 19 29.43 -12.50 9.04
N LEU A 20 29.84 -11.70 8.06
CA LEU A 20 29.13 -10.47 7.69
C LEU A 20 27.75 -10.88 7.17
N SER A 21 26.75 -10.84 8.04
CA SER A 21 25.35 -10.91 7.62
C SER A 21 25.08 -9.66 6.78
N VAL A 22 25.25 -9.79 5.46
CA VAL A 22 24.75 -8.80 4.51
C VAL A 22 23.23 -8.88 4.65
N LEU A 23 22.64 -7.99 5.44
CA LEU A 23 21.20 -7.76 5.41
C LEU A 23 20.89 -7.31 3.97
N ALA A 24 20.39 -8.25 3.16
CA ALA A 24 19.93 -7.92 1.83
C ALA A 24 18.89 -6.81 1.97
N GLN A 25 19.26 -5.59 1.55
CA GLN A 25 18.34 -4.46 1.57
C GLN A 25 17.17 -4.84 0.66
N GLN A 26 16.01 -5.03 1.27
CA GLN A 26 14.81 -5.39 0.52
C GLN A 26 14.52 -4.31 -0.51
N SER A 27 14.50 -4.69 -1.78
CA SER A 27 14.19 -3.76 -2.87
C SER A 27 12.79 -3.18 -2.69
N THR A 28 12.68 -1.88 -2.87
CA THR A 28 11.41 -1.16 -2.84
C THR A 28 11.11 -0.57 -4.20
N TYR A 29 9.83 -0.41 -4.51
CA TYR A 29 9.35 0.03 -5.82
C TYR A 29 8.33 1.14 -5.66
N LEU A 30 8.41 2.13 -6.53
CA LEU A 30 7.40 3.18 -6.62
C LEU A 30 6.18 2.69 -7.37
N GLY A 31 5.03 3.12 -6.90
CA GLY A 31 3.75 3.04 -7.59
C GLY A 31 2.99 4.34 -7.45
N PHE A 32 1.88 4.43 -8.15
CA PHE A 32 0.95 5.53 -8.02
C PHE A 32 -0.49 5.03 -7.96
N ASP A 33 -1.35 5.84 -7.37
CA ASP A 33 -2.79 5.69 -7.52
C ASP A 33 -3.43 7.05 -7.79
N ARG A 34 -4.63 7.03 -8.30
CA ARG A 34 -5.50 8.17 -8.54
C ARG A 34 -6.92 7.71 -8.88
N ASN A 35 -7.90 8.60 -8.76
CA ASN A 35 -9.30 8.25 -9.06
C ASN A 35 -9.52 7.95 -10.54
N ASP A 36 -9.01 8.81 -11.44
CA ASP A 36 -9.23 8.65 -12.87
C ASP A 36 -8.09 7.90 -13.56
N TYR A 37 -8.43 7.09 -14.55
CA TYR A 37 -7.46 6.45 -15.43
C TYR A 37 -6.59 7.50 -16.15
N PRO A 38 -5.26 7.36 -16.17
CA PRO A 38 -4.37 8.39 -16.69
C PRO A 38 -4.39 8.55 -18.22
N GLY A 39 -5.08 7.67 -18.92
CA GLY A 39 -5.09 7.61 -20.39
C GLY A 39 -3.93 6.81 -20.96
N ASP A 40 -4.21 6.07 -22.04
CA ASP A 40 -3.27 5.14 -22.67
C ASP A 40 -1.98 5.84 -23.14
N ALA A 41 -2.09 7.09 -23.60
CA ALA A 41 -0.96 7.89 -24.09
C ALA A 41 0.10 8.21 -23.02
N ASN A 42 -0.30 8.24 -21.76
CA ASN A 42 0.61 8.60 -20.65
C ASN A 42 1.34 7.39 -20.04
N LEU A 43 0.93 6.16 -20.40
CA LEU A 43 1.43 4.95 -19.74
C LEU A 43 2.94 4.76 -19.90
N SER A 44 3.49 5.04 -21.08
CA SER A 44 4.93 4.89 -21.32
C SER A 44 5.77 5.85 -20.48
N THR A 45 5.30 7.08 -20.30
CA THR A 45 5.95 8.09 -19.44
C THR A 45 5.85 7.69 -17.96
N LEU A 46 4.66 7.33 -17.49
CA LEU A 46 4.45 6.91 -16.11
C LEU A 46 5.28 5.66 -15.76
N ARG A 47 5.42 4.73 -16.72
CA ARG A 47 6.18 3.48 -16.52
C ARG A 47 7.68 3.72 -16.28
N GLN A 48 8.22 4.85 -16.69
CA GLN A 48 9.62 5.21 -16.42
C GLN A 48 9.90 5.40 -14.93
N SER A 49 8.90 5.85 -14.17
CA SER A 49 9.03 6.13 -12.73
C SER A 49 8.35 5.07 -11.86
N PHE A 50 7.27 4.44 -12.32
CA PHE A 50 6.42 3.60 -11.49
C PHE A 50 6.39 2.15 -11.94
N ALA A 51 6.53 1.24 -10.99
CA ALA A 51 6.47 -0.20 -11.23
C ALA A 51 5.03 -0.74 -11.25
N TYR A 52 4.12 -0.11 -10.52
CA TYR A 52 2.71 -0.52 -10.37
C TYR A 52 1.79 0.69 -10.27
N THR A 53 0.50 0.44 -10.43
CA THR A 53 -0.56 1.44 -10.34
C THR A 53 -1.75 0.94 -9.52
N GLY A 54 -2.48 1.85 -8.89
CA GLY A 54 -3.83 1.58 -8.39
C GLY A 54 -4.74 1.11 -9.52
N TYR A 55 -5.71 0.26 -9.21
CA TYR A 55 -6.72 -0.24 -10.13
C TYR A 55 -8.07 -0.40 -9.44
N TRP A 56 -9.01 0.49 -9.72
CA TRP A 56 -10.31 0.48 -9.10
C TRP A 56 -11.24 -0.57 -9.71
N LEU A 57 -11.85 -1.39 -8.86
CA LEU A 57 -12.84 -2.41 -9.25
C LEU A 57 -14.26 -1.85 -9.33
N ASN A 58 -14.55 -0.78 -8.57
CA ASN A 58 -15.79 -0.03 -8.57
C ASN A 58 -15.51 1.47 -8.72
N ASN A 59 -16.51 2.32 -8.61
CA ASN A 59 -16.32 3.76 -8.70
C ASN A 59 -15.40 4.26 -7.58
N PRO A 60 -14.34 5.01 -7.88
CA PRO A 60 -13.50 5.65 -6.88
C PRO A 60 -14.28 6.61 -5.97
N PRO A 61 -13.74 7.02 -4.82
CA PRO A 61 -14.40 7.97 -3.93
C PRO A 61 -14.83 9.24 -4.66
N GLY A 62 -16.12 9.59 -4.52
CA GLY A 62 -16.70 10.79 -5.13
C GLY A 62 -16.92 10.73 -6.64
N ALA A 63 -16.54 9.66 -7.33
CA ALA A 63 -16.74 9.49 -8.77
C ALA A 63 -18.10 8.82 -9.11
N ASN A 64 -18.70 9.25 -10.21
CA ASN A 64 -19.95 8.66 -10.73
C ASN A 64 -19.72 7.50 -11.69
N SER A 65 -18.48 7.26 -12.10
CA SER A 65 -18.09 6.19 -13.02
C SER A 65 -16.68 5.70 -12.72
N ASN A 66 -16.36 4.50 -13.21
CA ASN A 66 -15.04 3.91 -13.09
C ASN A 66 -14.34 3.92 -14.45
N SER A 67 -13.43 4.87 -14.65
CA SER A 67 -12.62 4.97 -15.88
C SER A 67 -11.53 3.90 -16.00
N TRP A 68 -11.24 3.13 -14.94
CA TRP A 68 -10.29 2.02 -14.94
C TRP A 68 -10.88 0.71 -15.49
N ALA A 69 -12.22 0.59 -15.56
CA ALA A 69 -12.88 -0.62 -16.01
C ALA A 69 -12.41 -1.02 -17.42
N GLY A 70 -12.00 -2.29 -17.57
CA GLY A 70 -11.48 -2.85 -18.82
C GLY A 70 -10.04 -2.46 -19.18
N LYS A 71 -9.32 -1.72 -18.35
CA LYS A 71 -7.96 -1.22 -18.64
C LYS A 71 -6.84 -2.17 -18.18
N ARG A 72 -7.17 -3.24 -17.45
CA ARG A 72 -6.16 -4.16 -16.90
C ARG A 72 -5.22 -4.73 -17.98
N ALA A 73 -5.73 -5.18 -19.10
CA ALA A 73 -4.91 -5.76 -20.17
C ALA A 73 -3.91 -4.74 -20.74
N THR A 74 -4.37 -3.51 -20.98
CA THR A 74 -3.53 -2.39 -21.47
C THR A 74 -2.41 -2.06 -20.47
N LEU A 75 -2.74 -1.93 -19.18
CA LEU A 75 -1.76 -1.66 -18.13
C LEU A 75 -0.73 -2.79 -17.98
N LYS A 76 -1.18 -4.05 -18.03
CA LYS A 76 -0.30 -5.21 -17.99
C LYS A 76 0.64 -5.24 -19.21
N ALA A 77 0.14 -4.94 -20.38
CA ALA A 77 0.97 -4.84 -21.60
C ALA A 77 1.98 -3.71 -21.53
N ALA A 78 1.64 -2.61 -20.86
CA ALA A 78 2.58 -1.51 -20.56
C ALA A 78 3.59 -1.85 -19.44
N GLY A 79 3.49 -3.02 -18.81
CA GLY A 79 4.45 -3.53 -17.81
C GLY A 79 4.16 -3.10 -16.38
N PHE A 80 2.95 -2.62 -16.06
CA PHE A 80 2.56 -2.30 -14.70
C PHE A 80 2.13 -3.54 -13.91
N GLY A 81 2.56 -3.59 -12.63
CA GLY A 81 1.87 -4.34 -11.58
C GLY A 81 0.67 -3.57 -11.05
N PHE A 82 -0.01 -4.14 -10.06
CA PHE A 82 -1.29 -3.61 -9.59
C PHE A 82 -1.37 -3.47 -8.07
N LEU A 83 -2.07 -2.43 -7.63
CA LEU A 83 -2.76 -2.32 -6.36
C LEU A 83 -4.25 -2.33 -6.66
N VAL A 84 -4.91 -3.46 -6.41
CA VAL A 84 -6.33 -3.65 -6.75
C VAL A 84 -7.20 -3.13 -5.62
N LEU A 85 -8.07 -2.17 -5.93
CA LEU A 85 -8.88 -1.43 -4.96
C LEU A 85 -10.37 -1.67 -5.13
N PHE A 86 -11.06 -1.66 -4.00
CA PHE A 86 -12.51 -1.58 -3.94
C PHE A 86 -12.89 -0.46 -2.98
N ASN A 87 -13.56 0.59 -3.46
CA ASN A 87 -14.04 1.71 -2.66
C ASN A 87 -15.09 1.23 -1.65
N GLY A 88 -14.77 1.35 -0.36
CA GLY A 88 -15.61 0.95 0.76
C GLY A 88 -16.68 1.99 1.09
N ARG A 89 -17.39 1.73 2.17
CA ARG A 89 -18.47 2.61 2.66
C ARG A 89 -18.00 3.46 3.82
N LEU A 90 -18.50 4.68 3.88
CA LEU A 90 -18.34 5.57 5.03
C LEU A 90 -19.27 5.11 6.19
N TYR A 91 -18.88 5.41 7.42
CA TYR A 91 -19.64 5.05 8.63
C TYR A 91 -21.13 5.45 8.56
N LYS A 92 -21.42 6.64 8.02
CA LYS A 92 -22.81 7.14 7.87
C LYS A 92 -23.70 6.19 7.07
N GLU A 93 -23.13 5.38 6.17
CA GLU A 93 -23.82 4.41 5.32
C GLU A 93 -23.99 3.05 6.00
N LEU A 94 -23.14 2.75 6.99
CA LEU A 94 -23.08 1.44 7.67
C LEU A 94 -24.05 1.26 8.82
N LYS A 95 -24.59 2.36 9.38
CA LYS A 95 -25.34 2.40 10.66
C LYS A 95 -26.43 1.35 10.84
N ARG A 96 -27.04 0.83 9.77
CA ARG A 96 -28.22 -0.04 9.86
C ARG A 96 -27.96 -1.51 9.52
N SER A 97 -27.00 -1.80 8.67
CA SER A 97 -26.80 -3.15 8.14
C SER A 97 -25.35 -3.42 7.73
N PRO A 98 -24.37 -3.20 8.63
CA PRO A 98 -22.94 -3.29 8.27
C PRO A 98 -22.57 -4.69 7.77
N GLU A 99 -23.10 -5.74 8.35
CA GLU A 99 -22.83 -7.12 7.95
C GLU A 99 -23.36 -7.40 6.53
N ALA A 100 -24.62 -7.04 6.25
CA ALA A 100 -25.19 -7.22 4.91
C ALA A 100 -24.44 -6.43 3.84
N PHE A 101 -23.99 -5.22 4.18
CA PHE A 101 -23.17 -4.41 3.27
C PHE A 101 -21.78 -5.02 3.06
N GLY A 102 -21.12 -5.52 4.13
CA GLY A 102 -19.83 -6.20 4.00
C GLY A 102 -19.92 -7.41 3.08
N GLN A 103 -20.97 -8.23 3.25
CA GLN A 103 -21.24 -9.37 2.40
C GLN A 103 -21.51 -8.98 0.94
N ALA A 104 -22.36 -8.00 0.70
CA ALA A 104 -22.73 -7.58 -0.65
C ALA A 104 -21.52 -6.97 -1.40
N ASP A 105 -20.77 -6.09 -0.72
CA ASP A 105 -19.63 -5.41 -1.30
C ASP A 105 -18.43 -6.35 -1.49
N GLY A 106 -18.21 -7.33 -0.59
CA GLY A 106 -17.21 -8.38 -0.77
C GLY A 106 -17.48 -9.24 -2.01
N ARG A 107 -18.73 -9.65 -2.20
CA ARG A 107 -19.15 -10.37 -3.42
C ARG A 107 -18.99 -9.52 -4.67
N ALA A 108 -19.33 -8.23 -4.61
CA ALA A 108 -19.18 -7.31 -5.72
C ALA A 108 -17.70 -7.11 -6.11
N ALA A 109 -16.80 -7.00 -5.12
CA ALA A 109 -15.35 -6.92 -5.32
C ALA A 109 -14.82 -8.16 -6.05
N VAL A 110 -15.19 -9.36 -5.58
CA VAL A 110 -14.82 -10.65 -6.19
C VAL A 110 -15.32 -10.74 -7.63
N GLN A 111 -16.58 -10.38 -7.89
CA GLN A 111 -17.15 -10.41 -9.23
C GLN A 111 -16.43 -9.43 -10.16
N ALA A 112 -16.15 -8.22 -9.68
CA ALA A 112 -15.42 -7.23 -10.45
C ALA A 112 -13.99 -7.70 -10.77
N ALA A 113 -13.24 -8.23 -9.79
CA ALA A 113 -11.91 -8.78 -10.01
C ALA A 113 -11.90 -9.90 -11.05
N LYS A 114 -12.88 -10.81 -10.99
CA LYS A 114 -13.05 -11.88 -11.99
C LYS A 114 -13.37 -11.33 -13.39
N ARG A 115 -14.26 -10.33 -13.50
CA ARG A 115 -14.57 -9.69 -14.80
C ARG A 115 -13.35 -9.01 -15.43
N GLU A 116 -12.53 -8.37 -14.59
CA GLU A 116 -11.27 -7.75 -15.01
C GLU A 116 -10.15 -8.77 -15.29
N GLY A 117 -10.38 -10.05 -15.01
CA GLY A 117 -9.44 -11.14 -15.26
C GLY A 117 -8.30 -11.21 -14.25
N PHE A 118 -8.46 -10.70 -13.04
CA PHE A 118 -7.51 -10.93 -11.96
C PHE A 118 -7.57 -12.39 -11.50
N PRO A 119 -6.39 -13.07 -11.34
CA PRO A 119 -6.36 -14.46 -10.94
C PRO A 119 -6.75 -14.65 -9.47
N ALA A 120 -7.08 -15.89 -9.08
CA ALA A 120 -7.19 -16.26 -7.67
C ALA A 120 -5.94 -15.87 -6.89
N LYS A 121 -6.08 -15.68 -5.57
CA LYS A 121 -5.04 -15.16 -4.66
C LYS A 121 -4.54 -13.73 -4.93
N THR A 122 -5.10 -13.00 -5.91
CA THR A 122 -4.88 -11.56 -6.01
C THR A 122 -5.34 -10.90 -4.72
N ILE A 123 -4.55 -9.98 -4.16
CA ILE A 123 -4.95 -9.16 -3.02
C ILE A 123 -5.88 -8.05 -3.53
N ILE A 124 -7.07 -7.96 -2.96
CA ILE A 124 -8.01 -6.86 -3.17
C ILE A 124 -8.00 -6.00 -1.90
N PHE A 125 -7.68 -4.72 -2.02
CA PHE A 125 -7.67 -3.78 -0.91
C PHE A 125 -9.04 -3.10 -0.79
N LEU A 126 -9.67 -3.25 0.38
CA LEU A 126 -10.83 -2.43 0.75
C LEU A 126 -10.35 -1.05 1.15
N ASP A 127 -10.87 -0.03 0.50
CA ASP A 127 -10.54 1.37 0.77
C ASP A 127 -11.37 1.89 1.95
N ILE A 128 -10.69 2.23 3.05
CA ILE A 128 -11.26 2.78 4.29
C ILE A 128 -10.74 4.20 4.48
N GLU A 129 -11.55 5.17 4.08
CA GLU A 129 -11.20 6.59 4.09
C GLU A 129 -11.20 7.22 5.50
N GLU A 130 -12.00 6.68 6.42
CA GLU A 130 -12.14 7.23 7.77
C GLU A 130 -11.01 6.73 8.68
N GLY A 131 -10.34 7.67 9.36
CA GLY A 131 -9.24 7.40 10.28
C GLY A 131 -9.69 7.37 11.75
N GLY A 132 -8.75 7.00 12.64
CA GLY A 132 -8.98 6.85 14.08
C GLY A 132 -9.42 5.43 14.45
N ARG A 133 -10.10 5.30 15.59
CA ARG A 133 -10.66 4.02 16.04
C ARG A 133 -11.85 3.62 15.18
N MET A 134 -11.82 2.40 14.68
CA MET A 134 -12.97 1.85 13.96
C MET A 134 -14.11 1.55 14.94
N LEU A 135 -15.29 2.04 14.62
CA LEU A 135 -16.51 1.77 15.35
C LEU A 135 -17.00 0.33 15.13
N PRO A 136 -17.84 -0.22 16.01
CA PRO A 136 -18.31 -1.61 15.87
C PRO A 136 -18.91 -1.93 14.51
N GLU A 137 -19.69 -1.02 13.94
CA GLU A 137 -20.32 -1.18 12.62
C GLU A 137 -19.27 -1.20 11.48
N GLN A 138 -18.24 -0.37 11.59
CA GLN A 138 -17.13 -0.36 10.62
C GLN A 138 -16.35 -1.68 10.70
N LYS A 139 -16.04 -2.19 11.90
CA LYS A 139 -15.37 -3.48 12.09
C LYS A 139 -16.21 -4.64 11.54
N THR A 140 -17.52 -4.66 11.83
CA THR A 140 -18.43 -5.66 11.28
C THR A 140 -18.41 -5.65 9.75
N TYR A 141 -18.48 -4.47 9.13
CA TYR A 141 -18.41 -4.32 7.68
C TYR A 141 -17.08 -4.81 7.11
N ILE A 142 -15.96 -4.35 7.65
CA ILE A 142 -14.60 -4.67 7.18
C ILE A 142 -14.36 -6.18 7.24
N TYR A 143 -14.64 -6.81 8.40
CA TYR A 143 -14.35 -8.24 8.57
C TYR A 143 -15.28 -9.11 7.76
N ARG A 144 -16.55 -8.74 7.61
CA ARG A 144 -17.47 -9.48 6.75
C ARG A 144 -17.07 -9.39 5.28
N TRP A 145 -16.59 -8.20 4.84
CA TRP A 145 -16.04 -8.04 3.50
C TRP A 145 -14.80 -8.91 3.27
N ILE A 146 -13.88 -8.93 4.26
CA ILE A 146 -12.66 -9.76 4.22
C ILE A 146 -13.02 -11.24 4.09
N ASP A 147 -13.97 -11.72 4.89
CA ASP A 147 -14.41 -13.12 4.88
C ASP A 147 -14.95 -13.50 3.48
N GLU A 148 -15.83 -12.68 2.88
CA GLU A 148 -16.39 -12.95 1.55
C GLU A 148 -15.30 -13.00 0.45
N VAL A 149 -14.30 -12.12 0.53
CA VAL A 149 -13.19 -12.07 -0.44
C VAL A 149 -12.29 -13.30 -0.29
N THR A 150 -11.96 -13.69 0.94
CA THR A 150 -11.09 -14.83 1.21
C THR A 150 -11.76 -16.16 0.92
N ASP A 151 -13.04 -16.31 1.26
CA ASP A 151 -13.85 -17.51 0.95
C ASP A 151 -13.97 -17.74 -0.57
N ALA A 152 -13.91 -16.66 -1.35
CA ALA A 152 -13.94 -16.75 -2.82
C ALA A 152 -12.55 -17.06 -3.45
N GLY A 153 -11.52 -17.30 -2.63
CA GLY A 153 -10.16 -17.67 -3.06
C GLY A 153 -9.27 -16.49 -3.47
N PHE A 154 -9.66 -15.27 -3.15
CA PHE A 154 -8.81 -14.08 -3.23
C PHE A 154 -8.10 -13.85 -1.88
N ARG A 155 -7.24 -12.85 -1.80
CA ARG A 155 -6.66 -12.37 -0.54
C ARG A 155 -7.21 -10.99 -0.25
N ALA A 156 -7.41 -10.71 1.03
CA ALA A 156 -7.92 -9.42 1.47
C ALA A 156 -6.79 -8.50 1.92
N GLY A 157 -6.92 -7.23 1.58
CA GLY A 157 -6.15 -6.14 2.14
C GLY A 157 -7.06 -5.00 2.58
N VAL A 158 -6.52 -4.06 3.34
CA VAL A 158 -7.17 -2.80 3.68
C VAL A 158 -6.26 -1.64 3.34
N TYR A 159 -6.81 -0.61 2.68
CA TYR A 159 -6.21 0.72 2.67
C TYR A 159 -6.81 1.50 3.85
N CYS A 160 -5.95 2.05 4.69
CA CYS A 160 -6.39 2.78 5.88
C CYS A 160 -5.32 3.76 6.38
N SER A 161 -5.71 4.63 7.31
CA SER A 161 -4.80 5.60 7.90
C SER A 161 -3.72 4.95 8.77
N GLY A 162 -2.45 5.30 8.50
CA GLY A 162 -1.30 5.10 9.36
C GLY A 162 -0.98 6.33 10.23
N ILE A 163 -1.78 7.38 10.14
CA ILE A 163 -1.57 8.63 10.87
C ILE A 163 -2.13 8.50 12.28
N PRO A 164 -1.34 8.81 13.32
CA PRO A 164 -1.82 8.81 14.70
C PRO A 164 -2.94 9.83 14.93
N ALA A 165 -4.12 9.36 15.34
CA ALA A 165 -5.27 10.18 15.71
C ALA A 165 -5.39 10.27 17.25
N LYS A 166 -5.64 11.48 17.78
CA LYS A 166 -5.86 11.68 19.23
C LYS A 166 -7.31 11.35 19.60
N GLU A 167 -7.47 10.50 20.59
CA GLU A 167 -8.76 10.18 21.24
C GLU A 167 -8.65 10.42 22.75
N GLY A 168 -9.03 11.59 23.20
CA GLY A 168 -8.89 11.98 24.60
C GLY A 168 -7.39 11.98 25.03
N LYS A 169 -7.03 11.05 25.93
CA LYS A 169 -5.64 10.88 26.42
C LYS A 169 -4.85 9.82 25.66
N THR A 170 -5.47 9.10 24.72
CA THR A 170 -4.84 8.04 23.95
C THR A 170 -4.57 8.48 22.51
N THR A 171 -3.71 7.72 21.84
CA THR A 171 -3.45 7.88 20.40
C THR A 171 -3.75 6.56 19.73
N ILE A 172 -4.50 6.60 18.65
CA ILE A 172 -4.91 5.44 17.87
C ILE A 172 -4.36 5.58 16.46
N VAL A 173 -3.82 4.48 15.93
CA VAL A 173 -3.52 4.31 14.51
C VAL A 173 -4.53 3.32 13.96
N THR A 174 -5.24 3.68 12.89
CA THR A 174 -6.33 2.87 12.32
C THR A 174 -5.85 1.48 11.92
N ALA A 175 -4.69 1.38 11.29
CA ALA A 175 -4.10 0.11 10.91
C ALA A 175 -3.86 -0.81 12.12
N ASP A 176 -3.37 -0.26 13.24
CA ASP A 176 -3.17 -1.02 14.50
C ASP A 176 -4.50 -1.47 15.10
N ASP A 177 -5.53 -0.60 15.08
CA ASP A 177 -6.86 -0.93 15.61
C ASP A 177 -7.54 -2.04 14.80
N ILE A 178 -7.45 -2.01 13.46
CA ILE A 178 -7.95 -3.09 12.60
C ILE A 178 -7.17 -4.38 12.89
N ARG A 179 -5.84 -4.33 12.93
CA ARG A 179 -5.01 -5.51 13.17
C ARG A 179 -5.28 -6.15 14.54
N ALA A 180 -5.44 -5.35 15.57
CA ALA A 180 -5.68 -5.83 16.94
C ALA A 180 -6.99 -6.61 17.10
N THR A 181 -7.95 -6.39 16.21
CA THR A 181 -9.27 -7.02 16.25
C THR A 181 -9.55 -7.92 15.04
N ALA A 182 -8.51 -8.29 14.28
CA ALA A 182 -8.64 -9.11 13.08
C ALA A 182 -8.99 -10.59 13.34
N GLU A 183 -8.88 -11.07 14.58
CA GLU A 183 -9.27 -12.43 15.02
C GLU A 183 -8.66 -13.55 14.13
N GLY A 184 -7.35 -13.44 13.83
CA GLY A 184 -6.62 -14.42 13.03
C GLY A 184 -6.80 -14.31 11.52
N ARG A 185 -7.54 -13.34 11.01
CA ARG A 185 -7.64 -13.06 9.57
C ARG A 185 -6.30 -12.59 9.03
N GLU A 186 -5.88 -13.14 7.90
CA GLU A 186 -4.71 -12.66 7.16
C GLU A 186 -5.08 -11.43 6.33
N ILE A 187 -4.57 -10.27 6.71
CA ILE A 187 -4.86 -8.99 6.07
C ILE A 187 -3.56 -8.35 5.60
N SER A 188 -3.51 -7.94 4.33
CA SER A 188 -2.46 -7.07 3.81
C SER A 188 -2.79 -5.60 4.10
N TYR A 189 -1.78 -4.80 4.46
CA TYR A 189 -1.99 -3.42 4.85
C TYR A 189 -1.36 -2.45 3.86
N TRP A 190 -2.20 -1.62 3.24
CA TRP A 190 -1.77 -0.43 2.53
C TRP A 190 -2.13 0.79 3.38
N VAL A 191 -1.12 1.47 3.89
CA VAL A 191 -1.34 2.58 4.81
C VAL A 191 -1.05 3.91 4.14
N THR A 192 -1.89 4.92 4.42
CA THR A 192 -1.58 6.31 4.11
C THR A 192 -0.95 7.00 5.32
N ASN A 193 0.21 7.60 5.13
CA ASN A 193 0.83 8.54 6.06
C ASN A 193 1.67 9.55 5.26
N ASP A 194 1.04 10.65 4.90
CA ASP A 194 1.61 11.75 4.12
C ASP A 194 2.12 12.91 5.00
N VAL A 195 2.19 12.69 6.32
CA VAL A 195 2.78 13.66 7.26
C VAL A 195 4.29 13.73 7.07
N CYS A 196 4.84 14.91 6.94
CA CYS A 196 6.25 15.15 6.69
C CYS A 196 6.97 15.68 7.97
N PRO A 197 7.87 14.90 8.65
CA PRO A 197 8.16 13.48 8.45
C PRO A 197 7.06 12.56 9.04
N PRO A 198 7.02 11.28 8.73
CA PRO A 198 8.04 10.47 8.05
C PRO A 198 8.00 10.55 6.52
N SER A 199 6.92 11.05 5.92
CA SER A 199 6.80 11.19 4.47
C SER A 199 7.94 12.05 3.90
N PRO A 200 8.54 11.65 2.75
CA PRO A 200 9.49 12.48 2.03
C PRO A 200 8.80 13.58 1.20
N GLY A 201 7.48 13.75 1.31
CA GLY A 201 6.69 14.59 0.43
C GLY A 201 6.57 14.00 -0.98
N CYS A 202 6.32 14.84 -1.98
CA CYS A 202 6.25 14.41 -3.38
C CYS A 202 7.65 14.12 -3.95
N SER A 203 8.27 13.04 -3.49
CA SER A 203 9.60 12.61 -3.95
C SER A 203 9.48 11.33 -4.77
N ILE A 204 9.79 11.44 -6.06
CA ILE A 204 9.83 10.30 -6.98
C ILE A 204 11.30 9.88 -7.11
N ALA A 205 11.76 9.05 -6.17
CA ALA A 205 13.17 8.66 -6.05
C ALA A 205 13.44 7.27 -6.64
N THR A 206 14.67 7.05 -7.10
CA THR A 206 15.13 5.75 -7.58
C THR A 206 15.22 4.68 -6.46
N SER A 207 15.33 5.13 -5.21
CA SER A 207 15.33 4.29 -4.01
C SER A 207 14.20 4.75 -3.08
N PRO A 208 12.96 4.29 -3.31
CA PRO A 208 11.82 4.69 -2.49
C PRO A 208 11.93 4.14 -1.06
N PRO A 209 11.30 4.82 -0.07
CA PRO A 209 11.37 4.37 1.31
C PRO A 209 10.68 3.01 1.50
N ASN A 210 11.15 2.22 2.48
CA ASN A 210 10.48 0.98 2.85
C ASN A 210 9.11 1.28 3.49
N PRO A 211 8.03 0.55 3.14
CA PRO A 211 6.70 0.75 3.74
C PRO A 211 6.67 0.71 5.28
N ALA A 212 7.52 -0.09 5.91
CA ALA A 212 7.63 -0.15 7.37
C ALA A 212 8.05 1.20 8.01
N ARG A 213 8.57 2.16 7.23
CA ARG A 213 8.90 3.51 7.68
C ARG A 213 7.69 4.46 7.73
N SER A 214 6.52 4.00 7.29
CA SER A 214 5.27 4.75 7.36
C SER A 214 4.83 5.12 8.79
N GLY A 215 5.44 4.49 9.82
CA GLY A 215 4.97 4.49 11.20
C GLY A 215 4.19 3.23 11.56
N VAL A 216 3.85 2.41 10.57
CA VAL A 216 3.20 1.09 10.71
C VAL A 216 4.17 0.02 10.24
N ALA A 217 4.81 -0.68 11.18
CA ALA A 217 5.92 -1.58 10.88
C ALA A 217 5.52 -2.79 10.00
N PHE A 218 4.25 -3.16 9.97
CA PHE A 218 3.70 -4.26 9.20
C PHE A 218 3.04 -3.81 7.88
N ALA A 219 3.20 -2.56 7.47
CA ALA A 219 2.67 -2.09 6.19
C ALA A 219 3.34 -2.81 5.01
N ASP A 220 2.54 -3.35 4.11
CA ASP A 220 2.99 -3.94 2.83
C ASP A 220 3.19 -2.85 1.77
N VAL A 221 2.34 -1.82 1.81
CA VAL A 221 2.35 -0.66 0.92
C VAL A 221 2.17 0.61 1.74
N TRP A 222 2.88 1.67 1.37
CA TRP A 222 2.77 2.99 1.98
C TRP A 222 2.48 4.06 0.93
N GLN A 223 1.30 4.68 1.01
CA GLN A 223 1.01 5.92 0.31
C GLN A 223 1.60 7.07 1.13
N TYR A 224 2.72 7.59 0.68
CA TYR A 224 3.47 8.60 1.42
C TYR A 224 3.22 10.03 0.93
N SER A 225 2.51 10.19 -0.18
CA SER A 225 2.19 11.52 -0.72
C SER A 225 0.82 11.49 -1.39
N GLN A 226 -0.06 12.39 -0.98
CA GLN A 226 -1.38 12.63 -1.57
C GLN A 226 -1.38 13.90 -2.42
N SER A 227 -2.16 13.93 -3.47
CA SER A 227 -2.36 15.06 -4.37
C SER A 227 -3.83 15.50 -4.39
N PRO A 228 -4.13 16.72 -3.99
CA PRO A 228 -3.21 17.73 -3.46
C PRO A 228 -2.75 17.42 -2.02
N ARG A 229 -1.55 17.92 -1.66
CA ARG A 229 -1.05 17.80 -0.27
C ARG A 229 -2.07 18.37 0.72
N ARG A 230 -2.21 17.72 1.86
CA ARG A 230 -3.11 18.19 2.92
C ARG A 230 -2.68 19.56 3.44
N LYS A 231 -3.63 20.47 3.60
CA LYS A 231 -3.37 21.85 4.06
C LYS A 231 -2.68 21.90 5.41
N ASP A 232 -3.05 21.00 6.32
CA ASP A 232 -2.50 20.93 7.68
C ASP A 232 -1.00 20.60 7.71
N PHE A 233 -0.50 19.89 6.70
CA PHE A 233 0.90 19.48 6.59
C PHE A 233 1.70 20.29 5.56
N ALA A 234 1.05 21.20 4.85
CA ALA A 234 1.61 21.90 3.71
C ALA A 234 2.96 22.59 3.96
N ARG A 235 3.17 23.12 5.18
CA ARG A 235 4.41 23.83 5.55
C ARG A 235 5.61 22.90 5.76
N MET A 236 5.36 21.65 6.09
CA MET A 236 6.39 20.66 6.45
C MET A 236 6.79 19.79 5.26
N CYS A 237 5.89 19.63 4.31
CA CYS A 237 6.09 18.81 3.12
C CYS A 237 6.80 19.57 2.00
N ARG A 238 7.68 18.86 1.28
CA ARG A 238 8.51 19.39 0.20
C ARG A 238 8.19 18.69 -1.12
N ASN A 239 8.77 19.21 -2.20
CA ASN A 239 8.74 18.65 -3.55
C ASN A 239 7.35 18.60 -4.22
N TYR A 240 6.35 19.28 -3.65
CA TYR A 240 5.07 19.51 -4.32
C TYR A 240 5.14 20.71 -5.25
N ASN A 241 4.35 20.71 -6.32
CA ASN A 241 4.16 21.89 -7.14
C ASN A 241 3.40 23.00 -6.39
N ALA A 242 3.34 24.18 -6.98
CA ALA A 242 2.69 25.35 -6.35
C ALA A 242 1.21 25.10 -6.03
N ASP A 243 0.51 24.28 -6.82
CA ASP A 243 -0.89 23.86 -6.62
C ASP A 243 -1.05 22.76 -5.57
N GLY A 244 0.05 22.27 -5.01
CA GLY A 244 0.05 21.20 -4.01
C GLY A 244 0.02 19.78 -4.57
N ASN A 245 0.14 19.61 -5.87
CA ASN A 245 0.06 18.31 -6.51
C ASN A 245 1.44 17.68 -6.80
N CYS A 246 1.48 16.35 -6.88
CA CYS A 246 2.60 15.56 -7.35
C CYS A 246 2.42 15.25 -8.84
N TYR A 247 3.29 15.83 -9.67
CA TYR A 247 3.33 15.48 -11.09
C TYR A 247 4.50 14.55 -11.37
N PRO A 248 4.25 13.40 -12.04
CA PRO A 248 5.32 12.51 -12.45
C PRO A 248 6.32 13.19 -13.39
N PRO A 249 7.61 12.81 -13.36
CA PRO A 249 8.58 13.29 -14.36
C PRO A 249 8.09 13.04 -15.79
N GLY A 250 8.21 14.05 -16.65
CA GLY A 250 7.77 14.02 -18.03
C GLY A 250 6.27 14.24 -18.26
N ILE A 251 5.51 14.46 -17.18
CA ILE A 251 4.10 14.88 -17.27
C ILE A 251 4.01 16.40 -17.11
N ASP A 252 3.37 17.05 -18.08
CA ASP A 252 3.10 18.49 -18.01
C ASP A 252 2.03 18.77 -16.94
N PRO A 253 2.30 19.62 -15.93
CA PRO A 253 1.30 20.04 -14.95
C PRO A 253 0.03 20.63 -15.56
N ALA A 254 0.10 21.26 -16.73
CA ALA A 254 -1.08 21.78 -17.44
C ALA A 254 -2.08 20.70 -17.86
N SER A 255 -1.65 19.43 -17.92
CA SER A 255 -2.54 18.29 -18.17
C SER A 255 -3.41 17.89 -16.97
N HIS A 256 -3.13 18.44 -15.77
CA HIS A 256 -3.75 18.06 -14.48
C HIS A 256 -3.63 16.56 -14.14
N LEU A 257 -2.68 15.84 -14.75
CA LEU A 257 -2.40 14.46 -14.43
C LEU A 257 -1.45 14.39 -13.23
N HIS A 258 -1.97 14.62 -12.05
CA HIS A 258 -1.26 14.41 -10.78
C HIS A 258 -1.59 13.03 -10.21
N VAL A 259 -0.75 12.57 -9.28
CA VAL A 259 -0.85 11.23 -8.68
C VAL A 259 -0.59 11.26 -7.18
N ASP A 260 -1.15 10.30 -6.47
CA ASP A 260 -0.71 9.89 -5.15
C ASP A 260 0.45 8.92 -5.31
N VAL A 261 1.49 9.06 -4.47
CA VAL A 261 2.73 8.28 -4.62
C VAL A 261 2.84 7.22 -3.54
N ASN A 262 3.09 6.00 -3.99
CA ASN A 262 3.18 4.82 -3.16
C ASN A 262 4.56 4.16 -3.21
N THR A 263 4.89 3.42 -2.17
CA THR A 263 6.02 2.48 -2.16
C THR A 263 5.58 1.12 -1.66
N ALA A 264 6.17 0.06 -2.23
CA ALA A 264 5.95 -1.32 -1.84
C ALA A 264 7.23 -2.14 -1.98
N THR A 265 7.29 -3.32 -1.34
CA THR A 265 8.41 -4.26 -1.48
C THR A 265 8.25 -5.21 -2.68
N SER A 266 7.18 -5.03 -3.46
CA SER A 266 6.87 -5.80 -4.68
C SER A 266 6.64 -4.88 -5.87
N ARG A 267 7.00 -5.33 -7.06
CA ARG A 267 6.65 -4.66 -8.33
C ARG A 267 5.18 -4.84 -8.71
N ASP A 268 4.51 -5.81 -8.10
CA ASP A 268 3.09 -6.09 -8.25
C ASP A 268 2.52 -6.44 -6.88
N PRO A 269 2.16 -5.43 -6.06
CA PRO A 269 1.78 -5.63 -4.67
C PRO A 269 0.53 -6.49 -4.49
N SER A 270 -0.39 -6.49 -5.45
CA SER A 270 -1.60 -7.33 -5.42
C SER A 270 -1.40 -8.73 -6.00
N ALA A 271 -0.22 -9.04 -6.59
CA ALA A 271 -0.01 -10.36 -7.18
C ALA A 271 -0.11 -11.51 -6.17
N ALA A 272 -0.59 -12.63 -6.64
CA ALA A 272 -0.51 -13.88 -5.90
C ALA A 272 0.95 -14.22 -5.58
N ARG A 273 1.23 -14.47 -4.29
CA ARG A 273 2.53 -14.95 -3.78
C ARG A 273 2.46 -16.43 -3.47
#